data_0b9d224d7fc7df76aa16aa4c477e42b4
#
_entry.id   0b9d224d7fc7df76aa16aa4c477e42b4
#
_cell.length_a   1.000
_cell.length_b   1.000
_cell.length_c   1.000
_cell.angle_alpha   90.00
_cell.angle_beta   90.00
_cell.angle_gamma   90.00
#
_symmetry.space_group_name_H-M   'P 1'
#
loop_
_entity.id
_entity.type
_entity.pdbx_description
1 polymer ?
#
loop_
_entity_poly.entity_id
_entity_poly.type
_entity_poly.pdbx_seq_one_letter_code
_entity_poly.pdbx_strand_id
1 'polypeptide(L)'
;RRVLIRDSKLVGADLSLSSLQHVTLASCEARYLNLSQSRIRDMSFTGCRLDECAISQTALKGVIFDQCQLNRADFFETPLKGIDLSSCEIAGIQLSGKELVGCTVSPLQAIALAQLLGLLVKEDW
;
A
#
# COMPACT_ATOMS: atom_id res chain seq x y z
N ARG A 1 0.48 22.28 7.73
CA ARG A 1 -0.97 22.19 7.74
C ARG A 1 -1.41 20.79 7.33
N ARG A 2 -2.25 20.17 8.14
CA ARG A 2 -2.75 18.82 7.84
C ARG A 2 -4.13 18.89 7.21
N VAL A 3 -4.37 17.98 6.26
CA VAL A 3 -5.67 17.81 5.62
C VAL A 3 -6.21 16.45 6.02
N LEU A 4 -7.43 16.42 6.52
CA LEU A 4 -8.13 15.19 6.84
C LEU A 4 -9.33 15.03 5.89
N ILE A 5 -9.33 13.90 5.18
CA ILE A 5 -10.43 13.50 4.32
C ILE A 5 -11.00 12.20 4.89
N ARG A 6 -12.27 12.19 5.24
CA ARG A 6 -12.90 10.99 5.79
C ARG A 6 -14.19 10.65 5.09
N ASP A 7 -14.56 9.38 5.12
CA ASP A 7 -15.83 8.86 4.64
C ASP A 7 -16.16 9.30 3.22
N SER A 8 -15.11 9.43 2.39
CA SER A 8 -15.23 9.97 1.04
C SER A 8 -15.09 8.88 -0.01
N LYS A 9 -15.64 9.14 -1.18
CA LYS A 9 -15.54 8.25 -2.34
C LYS A 9 -14.52 8.82 -3.30
N LEU A 10 -13.43 8.07 -3.48
CA LEU A 10 -12.31 8.44 -4.35
C LEU A 10 -12.03 7.34 -5.38
N VAL A 11 -13.05 6.54 -5.71
CA VAL A 11 -12.90 5.42 -6.64
C VAL A 11 -12.43 5.93 -7.99
N GLY A 12 -11.30 5.39 -8.46
CA GLY A 12 -10.74 5.76 -9.75
C GLY A 12 -10.18 7.16 -9.84
N ALA A 13 -10.05 7.89 -8.72
CA ALA A 13 -9.48 9.22 -8.73
C ALA A 13 -8.03 9.18 -9.21
N ASP A 14 -7.64 10.15 -10.01
CA ASP A 14 -6.28 10.25 -10.52
C ASP A 14 -5.52 11.34 -9.77
N LEU A 15 -4.63 10.92 -8.88
CA LEU A 15 -3.71 11.78 -8.15
C LEU A 15 -2.26 11.45 -8.52
N SER A 16 -2.05 10.89 -9.71
CA SER A 16 -0.70 10.58 -10.18
C SER A 16 0.11 11.86 -10.42
N LEU A 17 1.42 11.69 -10.46
CA LEU A 17 2.36 12.79 -10.72
C LEU A 17 2.21 13.94 -9.71
N SER A 18 1.84 13.60 -8.48
CA SER A 18 1.55 14.58 -7.44
C SER A 18 2.66 14.60 -6.39
N SER A 19 2.66 15.68 -5.61
CA SER A 19 3.47 15.81 -4.41
C SER A 19 2.49 16.02 -3.25
N LEU A 20 2.27 14.98 -2.44
CA LEU A 20 1.30 15.00 -1.37
C LEU A 20 2.01 14.99 -0.02
N GLN A 21 1.55 15.82 0.90
CA GLN A 21 2.17 15.92 2.22
C GLN A 21 1.12 16.29 3.27
N HIS A 22 1.26 15.65 4.45
CA HIS A 22 0.42 15.93 5.61
C HIS A 22 -1.06 15.70 5.36
N VAL A 23 -1.38 14.55 4.74
CA VAL A 23 -2.75 14.18 4.42
C VAL A 23 -3.11 12.90 5.18
N THR A 24 -4.32 12.85 5.71
CA THR A 24 -4.90 11.64 6.27
C THR A 24 -6.18 11.31 5.52
N LEU A 25 -6.25 10.07 5.01
CA LEU A 25 -7.48 9.51 4.46
C LEU A 25 -8.00 8.48 5.46
N ALA A 26 -9.21 8.69 5.97
CA ALA A 26 -9.81 7.79 6.94
C ALA A 26 -11.15 7.26 6.43
N SER A 27 -11.32 5.95 6.44
CA SER A 27 -12.56 5.28 6.05
C SER A 27 -13.05 5.69 4.66
N CYS A 28 -12.12 5.84 3.73
CA CYS A 28 -12.44 6.22 2.36
C CYS A 28 -12.58 5.00 1.46
N GLU A 29 -13.48 5.08 0.52
CA GLU A 29 -13.65 4.12 -0.56
C GLU A 29 -12.77 4.61 -1.73
N ALA A 30 -11.61 4.00 -1.89
CA ALA A 30 -10.59 4.49 -2.81
C ALA A 30 -10.02 3.40 -3.71
N ARG A 31 -10.87 2.43 -4.09
CA ARG A 31 -10.45 1.42 -5.06
C ARG A 31 -10.04 2.09 -6.36
N TYR A 32 -9.01 1.56 -7.00
CA TYR A 32 -8.47 2.09 -8.26
C TYR A 32 -7.92 3.51 -8.15
N LEU A 33 -7.70 4.01 -6.94
CA LEU A 33 -7.02 5.30 -6.76
C LEU A 33 -5.65 5.23 -7.42
N ASN A 34 -5.28 6.23 -8.21
CA ASN A 34 -3.98 6.28 -8.86
C ASN A 34 -3.09 7.33 -8.18
N LEU A 35 -2.01 6.86 -7.57
CA LEU A 35 -1.00 7.70 -6.92
C LEU A 35 0.39 7.49 -7.57
N SER A 36 0.45 6.84 -8.72
CA SER A 36 1.72 6.46 -9.32
C SER A 36 2.56 7.67 -9.71
N GLN A 37 3.89 7.49 -9.69
CA GLN A 37 4.86 8.50 -10.07
C GLN A 37 4.75 9.78 -9.21
N SER A 38 4.43 9.59 -7.94
CA SER A 38 4.24 10.68 -6.98
C SER A 38 5.30 10.68 -5.90
N ARG A 39 5.36 11.76 -5.15
CA ARG A 39 6.11 11.85 -3.90
C ARG A 39 5.11 12.06 -2.78
N ILE A 40 5.10 11.14 -1.82
CA ILE A 40 4.13 11.16 -0.74
C ILE A 40 4.89 11.16 0.57
N ARG A 41 4.62 12.16 1.41
CA ARG A 41 5.28 12.33 2.69
C ARG A 41 4.26 12.57 3.79
N ASP A 42 4.49 11.91 4.93
CA ASP A 42 3.68 12.14 6.13
C ASP A 42 2.19 12.03 5.81
N MET A 43 1.80 10.90 5.24
CA MET A 43 0.44 10.60 4.86
C MET A 43 -0.02 9.31 5.53
N SER A 44 -1.25 9.31 6.03
CA SER A 44 -1.84 8.14 6.65
C SER A 44 -3.10 7.71 5.90
N PHE A 45 -3.22 6.38 5.74
CA PHE A 45 -4.43 5.74 5.21
C PHE A 45 -4.95 4.84 6.32
N THR A 46 -6.11 5.14 6.88
CA THR A 46 -6.69 4.39 7.99
C THR A 46 -8.05 3.85 7.59
N GLY A 47 -8.21 2.52 7.68
CA GLY A 47 -9.49 1.88 7.39
C GLY A 47 -10.00 2.12 5.97
N CYS A 48 -9.10 2.36 5.01
CA CYS A 48 -9.49 2.66 3.64
C CYS A 48 -9.56 1.40 2.78
N ARG A 49 -10.44 1.40 1.82
CA ARG A 49 -10.47 0.38 0.78
C ARG A 49 -9.64 0.88 -0.39
N LEU A 50 -8.49 0.25 -0.58
CA LEU A 50 -7.50 0.62 -1.59
C LEU A 50 -7.22 -0.52 -2.56
N ASP A 51 -8.13 -1.47 -2.69
CA ASP A 51 -7.95 -2.59 -3.60
C ASP A 51 -7.67 -2.08 -5.02
N GLU A 52 -6.69 -2.68 -5.66
CA GLU A 52 -6.27 -2.34 -7.02
C GLU A 52 -5.84 -0.88 -7.19
N CYS A 53 -5.43 -0.22 -6.11
CA CYS A 53 -4.84 1.10 -6.25
C CYS A 53 -3.49 0.99 -6.96
N ALA A 54 -3.09 2.06 -7.64
CA ALA A 54 -1.80 2.14 -8.30
C ALA A 54 -0.90 3.08 -7.53
N ILE A 55 0.20 2.53 -7.00
CA ILE A 55 1.23 3.29 -6.28
C ILE A 55 2.59 2.83 -6.82
N SER A 56 2.74 2.80 -8.14
CA SER A 56 3.99 2.39 -8.76
C SER A 56 4.93 3.59 -8.94
N GLN A 57 6.24 3.31 -8.94
CA GLN A 57 7.28 4.32 -9.17
C GLN A 57 7.09 5.55 -8.27
N THR A 58 6.71 5.32 -7.01
CA THR A 58 6.34 6.38 -6.07
C THR A 58 7.31 6.36 -4.89
N ALA A 59 7.68 7.54 -4.42
CA ALA A 59 8.51 7.68 -3.24
C ALA A 59 7.62 7.90 -2.01
N LEU A 60 7.71 6.99 -1.04
CA LEU A 60 6.93 7.03 0.19
C LEU A 60 7.86 7.35 1.36
N LYS A 61 7.53 8.37 2.13
CA LYS A 61 8.27 8.70 3.36
C LYS A 61 7.30 9.05 4.46
N GLY A 62 7.40 8.33 5.60
CA GLY A 62 6.49 8.56 6.71
C GLY A 62 5.05 8.24 6.36
N VAL A 63 4.83 7.23 5.52
CA VAL A 63 3.49 6.83 5.08
C VAL A 63 3.04 5.64 5.92
N ILE A 64 1.79 5.69 6.36
CA ILE A 64 1.18 4.67 7.20
C ILE A 64 -0.04 4.10 6.50
N PHE A 65 -0.10 2.75 6.44
CA PHE A 65 -1.30 2.03 6.02
C PHE A 65 -1.81 1.25 7.23
N ASP A 66 -2.92 1.67 7.79
CA ASP A 66 -3.50 1.06 8.99
C ASP A 66 -4.87 0.48 8.67
N GLN A 67 -4.99 -0.86 8.80
CA GLN A 67 -6.23 -1.58 8.58
C GLN A 67 -6.86 -1.28 7.22
N CYS A 68 -6.04 -1.24 6.18
CA CYS A 68 -6.48 -0.99 4.81
C CYS A 68 -6.62 -2.30 4.04
N GLN A 69 -7.46 -2.28 3.01
CA GLN A 69 -7.53 -3.34 2.02
C GLN A 69 -6.70 -2.92 0.82
N LEU A 70 -5.61 -3.64 0.58
CA LEU A 70 -4.65 -3.37 -0.49
C LEU A 70 -4.53 -4.56 -1.44
N ASN A 71 -5.60 -5.33 -1.60
CA ASN A 71 -5.57 -6.50 -2.46
C ASN A 71 -5.30 -6.09 -3.91
N ARG A 72 -4.34 -6.73 -4.54
CA ARG A 72 -3.90 -6.45 -5.91
C ARG A 72 -3.42 -5.02 -6.14
N ALA A 73 -3.05 -4.31 -5.06
CA ALA A 73 -2.44 -2.99 -5.19
C ALA A 73 -1.10 -3.10 -5.92
N ASP A 74 -0.81 -2.13 -6.76
CA ASP A 74 0.42 -2.10 -7.56
C ASP A 74 1.45 -1.21 -6.88
N PHE A 75 2.49 -1.85 -6.31
CA PHE A 75 3.63 -1.17 -5.69
C PHE A 75 4.92 -1.36 -6.50
N PHE A 76 4.79 -1.64 -7.79
CA PHE A 76 5.96 -1.91 -8.61
C PHE A 76 6.93 -0.72 -8.57
N GLU A 77 8.20 -1.01 -8.25
CA GLU A 77 9.26 0.01 -8.12
C GLU A 77 8.98 1.09 -7.06
N THR A 78 8.18 0.76 -6.05
CA THR A 78 7.90 1.64 -4.91
C THR A 78 8.50 0.99 -3.66
N PRO A 79 9.62 1.51 -3.13
CA PRO A 79 10.20 0.95 -1.92
C PRO A 79 9.24 1.06 -0.74
N LEU A 80 9.11 -0.03 0.01
CA LEU A 80 8.23 -0.12 1.18
C LEU A 80 9.02 -0.12 2.48
N LYS A 81 10.26 0.34 2.46
CA LYS A 81 11.13 0.38 3.63
C LYS A 81 10.48 1.22 4.74
N GLY A 82 10.43 0.65 5.94
CA GLY A 82 9.84 1.33 7.09
C GLY A 82 8.32 1.31 7.14
N ILE A 83 7.67 0.67 6.19
CA ILE A 83 6.21 0.57 6.15
C ILE A 83 5.78 -0.76 6.76
N ASP A 84 4.77 -0.70 7.62
CA ASP A 84 4.17 -1.86 8.26
C ASP A 84 2.85 -2.18 7.54
N LEU A 85 2.81 -3.33 6.85
CA LEU A 85 1.61 -3.81 6.16
C LEU A 85 0.86 -4.87 6.96
N SER A 86 1.29 -5.17 8.19
CA SER A 86 0.78 -6.32 8.93
C SER A 86 -0.70 -6.23 9.30
N SER A 87 -1.27 -5.02 9.36
CA SER A 87 -2.70 -4.84 9.65
C SER A 87 -3.57 -4.83 8.39
N CYS A 88 -2.97 -4.96 7.21
CA CYS A 88 -3.65 -4.80 5.93
C CYS A 88 -3.88 -6.14 5.25
N GLU A 89 -4.83 -6.14 4.30
CA GLU A 89 -5.00 -7.25 3.38
C GLU A 89 -4.19 -6.95 2.11
N ILE A 90 -3.33 -7.88 1.73
CA ILE A 90 -2.40 -7.66 0.62
C ILE A 90 -2.42 -8.81 -0.40
N ALA A 91 -3.54 -9.52 -0.53
CA ALA A 91 -3.64 -10.63 -1.48
C ALA A 91 -3.39 -10.13 -2.89
N GLY A 92 -2.53 -10.85 -3.63
CA GLY A 92 -2.24 -10.51 -5.02
C GLY A 92 -1.53 -9.18 -5.23
N ILE A 93 -0.88 -8.64 -4.20
CA ILE A 93 -0.10 -7.41 -4.31
C ILE A 93 0.92 -7.53 -5.44
N GLN A 94 1.09 -6.47 -6.23
CA GLN A 94 1.98 -6.48 -7.39
C GLN A 94 3.28 -5.78 -7.07
N LEU A 95 4.37 -6.52 -7.17
CA LEU A 95 5.72 -6.04 -6.95
C LEU A 95 6.71 -7.06 -7.47
N SER A 96 7.98 -6.67 -7.61
CA SER A 96 9.05 -7.57 -8.08
C SER A 96 9.73 -8.32 -6.93
N GLY A 97 9.62 -7.82 -5.71
CA GLY A 97 10.27 -8.38 -4.53
C GLY A 97 11.22 -7.41 -3.85
N LYS A 98 11.99 -6.66 -4.61
CA LYS A 98 12.97 -5.70 -4.05
C LYS A 98 12.30 -4.59 -3.25
N GLU A 99 11.03 -4.28 -3.53
CA GLU A 99 10.27 -3.27 -2.81
C GLU A 99 10.07 -3.63 -1.34
N LEU A 100 10.15 -4.92 -1.01
CA LEU A 100 9.86 -5.43 0.33
C LEU A 100 11.01 -5.28 1.32
N VAL A 101 12.17 -4.82 0.88
CA VAL A 101 13.32 -4.64 1.78
C VAL A 101 12.94 -3.63 2.88
N GLY A 102 13.01 -4.09 4.14
CA GLY A 102 12.68 -3.24 5.29
C GLY A 102 11.20 -3.04 5.55
N CYS A 103 10.32 -3.75 4.85
CA CYS A 103 8.88 -3.73 5.07
C CYS A 103 8.51 -4.72 6.18
N THR A 104 7.59 -4.33 7.05
CA THR A 104 7.08 -5.23 8.10
C THR A 104 5.81 -5.92 7.61
N VAL A 105 5.77 -7.24 7.78
CA VAL A 105 4.60 -8.06 7.43
C VAL A 105 4.34 -9.09 8.54
N SER A 106 3.15 -9.66 8.54
CA SER A 106 2.81 -10.76 9.47
C SER A 106 3.38 -12.08 8.96
N PRO A 107 3.46 -13.12 9.81
CA PRO A 107 3.91 -14.44 9.36
C PRO A 107 3.08 -15.02 8.22
N LEU A 108 1.75 -14.88 8.25
CA LEU A 108 0.89 -15.38 7.18
C LEU A 108 1.11 -14.60 5.89
N GLN A 109 1.30 -13.29 5.99
CA GLN A 109 1.64 -12.47 4.83
C GLN A 109 2.99 -12.87 4.25
N ALA A 110 3.97 -13.19 5.09
CA ALA A 110 5.29 -13.60 4.63
C ALA A 110 5.20 -14.89 3.80
N ILE A 111 4.38 -15.85 4.23
CA ILE A 111 4.17 -17.08 3.48
C ILE A 111 3.54 -16.77 2.12
N ALA A 112 2.49 -15.96 2.12
CA ALA A 112 1.79 -15.61 0.87
C ALA A 112 2.72 -14.85 -0.09
N LEU A 113 3.54 -13.94 0.43
CA LEU A 113 4.50 -13.20 -0.39
C LEU A 113 5.58 -14.10 -0.96
N ALA A 114 6.07 -15.06 -0.16
CA ALA A 114 7.04 -16.04 -0.63
C ALA A 114 6.48 -16.82 -1.82
N GLN A 115 5.24 -17.28 -1.72
CA GLN A 115 4.58 -18.01 -2.79
C GLN A 115 4.36 -17.13 -4.02
N LEU A 116 3.96 -15.88 -3.79
CA LEU A 116 3.77 -14.91 -4.86
C LEU A 116 5.05 -14.69 -5.65
N LEU A 117 6.20 -14.71 -4.97
CA LEU A 117 7.52 -14.54 -5.59
C LEU A 117 8.08 -15.83 -6.17
N GLY A 118 7.29 -16.89 -6.18
CA GLY A 118 7.68 -18.15 -6.82
C GLY A 118 8.29 -19.19 -5.90
N LEU A 119 8.35 -18.94 -4.59
CA LEU A 119 8.85 -19.94 -3.65
C LEU A 119 7.78 -21.01 -3.38
N LEU A 120 8.25 -22.23 -3.24
CA LEU A 120 7.41 -23.33 -2.76
C LEU A 120 7.60 -23.43 -1.25
N VAL A 121 6.55 -23.12 -0.50
CA VAL A 121 6.60 -23.15 0.96
C VAL A 121 6.21 -24.54 1.43
N LYS A 122 7.10 -25.19 2.16
CA LYS A 122 6.85 -26.51 2.72
C LYS A 122 6.28 -26.35 4.12
N GLU A 123 5.08 -26.85 4.31
CA GLU A 123 4.47 -26.91 5.61
C GLU A 123 4.84 -28.24 6.27
N ASP A 124 5.32 -28.16 7.50
CA ASP A 124 5.84 -29.30 8.20
C ASP A 124 5.39 -29.23 9.65
N TRP A 125 4.24 -29.85 9.94
CA TRP A 125 3.72 -30.04 11.28
C TRP A 125 3.08 -31.41 11.47
#